data_cc0d86303070ee859079c4527b7925a1
#
_entry.id   cc0d86303070ee859079c4527b7925a1
#
_cell.length_a   1.000
_cell.length_b   1.000
_cell.length_c   1.000
_cell.angle_alpha   90.00
_cell.angle_beta   90.00
_cell.angle_gamma   90.00
#
_symmetry.space_group_name_H-M   'P 1'
#
loop_
_entity.id
_entity.type
_entity.pdbx_description
1 polymer ?
#
loop_
_entity_poly.entity_id
_entity_poly.type
_entity_poly.pdbx_seq_one_letter_code
_entity_poly.pdbx_strand_id
1 'polypeptide(L)'
;MDSKAGAFAYFVTNGMFRTPPPLAVDTLNVVVSVLCRMTFDFALWSRGAQPILLVCEEAHRYAPADPALGFEPAKEALARIAQEGRKYGLSLCLVSQRPSELAPSILSQCNTTFAFRMTSLRDQEIVRGITADGAYGLLDFLPSLGDAEAIVVGEGVSLPLRVCFDRLPPDRQPHSTTARFSQSWRQESLDRTFVVEVVGEVWRRQQR
;
A
#
# COMPACT_ATOMS: atom_id res chain seq x y z
N MET A 1 32.09 -14.61 1.06
CA MET A 1 30.63 -14.78 1.02
C MET A 1 30.07 -13.46 0.53
N ASP A 2 29.94 -13.34 -0.78
CA ASP A 2 29.44 -12.12 -1.41
C ASP A 2 27.93 -12.02 -1.20
N SER A 3 27.50 -11.05 -0.41
CA SER A 3 26.09 -10.72 -0.31
C SER A 3 25.66 -10.09 -1.63
N LYS A 4 25.00 -10.87 -2.48
CA LYS A 4 24.30 -10.32 -3.64
C LYS A 4 23.19 -9.41 -3.10
N ALA A 5 23.43 -8.12 -3.15
CA ALA A 5 22.42 -7.13 -2.83
C ALA A 5 21.25 -7.32 -3.81
N GLY A 6 20.11 -7.77 -3.30
CA GLY A 6 18.88 -7.82 -4.06
C GLY A 6 18.49 -6.41 -4.48
N ALA A 7 18.18 -6.22 -5.75
CA ALA A 7 17.63 -4.95 -6.21
C ALA A 7 16.20 -4.81 -5.69
N PHE A 8 15.94 -3.85 -4.80
CA PHE A 8 14.61 -3.49 -4.35
C PHE A 8 14.11 -2.32 -5.21
N ALA A 9 13.03 -2.52 -5.94
CA ALA A 9 12.34 -1.42 -6.60
C ALA A 9 11.20 -0.94 -5.69
N TYR A 10 11.32 0.28 -5.14
CA TYR A 10 10.26 0.94 -4.39
C TYR A 10 9.49 1.86 -5.33
N PHE A 11 8.22 1.58 -5.53
CA PHE A 11 7.30 2.51 -6.19
C PHE A 11 6.33 3.06 -5.15
N VAL A 12 6.65 4.23 -4.60
CA VAL A 12 5.77 4.94 -3.67
C VAL A 12 4.91 5.90 -4.49
N THR A 13 3.63 5.57 -4.65
CA THR A 13 2.71 6.40 -5.43
C THR A 13 2.25 7.67 -4.72
N ASN A 14 2.54 7.83 -3.43
CA ASN A 14 2.11 8.99 -2.63
C ASN A 14 3.22 9.94 -2.18
N GLY A 15 4.48 9.73 -2.53
CA GLY A 15 5.57 10.55 -1.97
C GLY A 15 6.63 11.03 -2.95
N MET A 16 6.73 10.46 -4.13
CA MET A 16 7.85 10.71 -5.03
C MET A 16 7.60 11.80 -6.07
N PHE A 17 6.35 12.21 -6.27
CA PHE A 17 6.02 13.34 -7.13
C PHE A 17 5.55 14.52 -6.27
N ARG A 18 6.52 15.35 -5.91
CA ARG A 18 6.29 16.64 -5.27
C ARG A 18 5.84 17.65 -6.33
N THR A 19 4.68 17.40 -6.92
CA THR A 19 4.04 18.37 -7.82
C THR A 19 2.57 18.50 -7.40
N PRO A 20 2.11 19.71 -7.08
CA PRO A 20 0.70 20.02 -7.14
C PRO A 20 0.32 20.25 -8.60
N PRO A 21 -0.78 19.72 -9.13
CA PRO A 21 -1.88 19.08 -8.46
C PRO A 21 -1.73 17.54 -8.35
N PRO A 22 -2.57 16.86 -7.54
CA PRO A 22 -2.56 15.40 -7.53
C PRO A 22 -2.78 14.91 -8.96
N LEU A 23 -1.91 13.98 -9.41
CA LEU A 23 -2.09 13.29 -10.68
C LEU A 23 -3.54 12.82 -10.74
N ALA A 24 -4.24 13.16 -11.81
CA ALA A 24 -5.59 12.65 -12.02
C ALA A 24 -5.56 11.13 -11.85
N VAL A 25 -6.57 10.56 -11.22
CA VAL A 25 -6.64 9.12 -10.90
C VAL A 25 -6.37 8.29 -12.15
N ASP A 26 -6.83 8.75 -13.30
CA ASP A 26 -6.61 8.10 -14.60
C ASP A 26 -5.13 8.03 -14.99
N THR A 27 -4.37 9.10 -14.76
CA THR A 27 -2.92 9.12 -15.04
C THR A 27 -2.17 8.15 -14.13
N LEU A 28 -2.54 8.09 -12.84
CA LEU A 28 -1.95 7.15 -11.90
C LEU A 28 -2.17 5.70 -12.34
N ASN A 29 -3.39 5.38 -12.75
CA ASN A 29 -3.76 4.04 -13.19
C ASN A 29 -2.97 3.58 -14.44
N VAL A 30 -2.78 4.49 -15.40
CA VAL A 30 -1.96 4.21 -16.59
C VAL A 30 -0.50 3.98 -16.20
N VAL A 31 0.07 4.82 -15.34
CA VAL A 31 1.45 4.68 -14.86
C VAL A 31 1.64 3.34 -14.14
N VAL A 32 0.73 2.98 -13.23
CA VAL A 32 0.78 1.70 -12.51
C VAL A 32 0.72 0.52 -13.49
N SER A 33 -0.18 0.55 -14.46
CA SER A 33 -0.30 -0.50 -15.48
C SER A 33 1.00 -0.71 -16.25
N VAL A 34 1.59 0.40 -16.75
CA VAL A 34 2.86 0.35 -17.51
C VAL A 34 4.00 -0.16 -16.63
N LEU A 35 4.14 0.35 -15.40
CA LEU A 35 5.21 -0.08 -14.48
C LEU A 35 5.08 -1.56 -14.11
N CYS A 36 3.89 -2.04 -13.81
CA CYS A 36 3.65 -3.45 -13.50
C CYS A 36 4.03 -4.34 -14.71
N ARG A 37 3.63 -3.95 -15.91
CA ARG A 37 3.95 -4.67 -17.14
C ARG A 37 5.45 -4.71 -17.41
N MET A 38 6.12 -3.56 -17.34
CA MET A 38 7.57 -3.49 -17.54
C MET A 38 8.32 -4.30 -16.49
N THR A 39 7.89 -4.27 -15.23
CA THR A 39 8.48 -5.07 -14.15
C THR A 39 8.33 -6.57 -14.42
N PHE A 40 7.15 -6.99 -14.88
CA PHE A 40 6.91 -8.39 -15.24
C PHE A 40 7.79 -8.83 -16.43
N ASP A 41 7.84 -8.02 -17.50
CA ASP A 41 8.65 -8.31 -18.69
C ASP A 41 10.13 -8.38 -18.33
N PHE A 42 10.63 -7.48 -17.49
CA PHE A 42 12.00 -7.53 -16.99
C PHE A 42 12.27 -8.82 -16.19
N ALA A 43 11.39 -9.21 -15.30
CA ALA A 43 11.50 -10.44 -14.54
C ALA A 43 11.52 -11.67 -15.45
N LEU A 44 10.66 -11.70 -16.47
CA LEU A 44 10.58 -12.74 -17.48
C LEU A 44 11.90 -12.86 -18.29
N TRP A 45 12.42 -11.73 -18.78
CA TRP A 45 13.64 -11.72 -19.61
C TRP A 45 14.90 -12.00 -18.79
N SER A 46 14.94 -11.53 -17.53
CA SER A 46 16.04 -11.85 -16.62
C SER A 46 16.03 -13.30 -16.12
N ARG A 47 14.96 -14.05 -16.42
CA ARG A 47 14.75 -15.44 -15.98
C ARG A 47 14.91 -15.61 -14.47
N GLY A 48 14.50 -14.62 -13.69
CA GLY A 48 14.62 -14.64 -12.24
C GLY A 48 16.04 -14.43 -11.70
N ALA A 49 17.00 -14.03 -12.54
CA ALA A 49 18.36 -13.76 -12.10
C ALA A 49 18.43 -12.59 -11.10
N GLN A 50 17.46 -11.68 -11.15
CA GLN A 50 17.30 -10.56 -10.23
C GLN A 50 15.96 -10.68 -9.52
N PRO A 51 15.92 -11.05 -8.23
CA PRO A 51 14.67 -11.08 -7.47
C PRO A 51 14.14 -9.66 -7.29
N ILE A 52 12.84 -9.49 -7.53
CA ILE A 52 12.14 -8.21 -7.43
C ILE A 52 10.98 -8.35 -6.45
N LEU A 53 10.84 -7.39 -5.54
CA LEU A 53 9.64 -7.19 -4.73
C LEU A 53 8.95 -5.91 -5.19
N LEU A 54 7.77 -6.04 -5.79
CA LEU A 54 6.92 -4.91 -6.15
C LEU A 54 6.00 -4.60 -4.97
N VAL A 55 6.17 -3.42 -4.35
CA VAL A 55 5.32 -2.95 -3.26
C VAL A 55 4.28 -1.97 -3.81
N CYS A 56 3.03 -2.27 -3.59
CA CYS A 56 1.89 -1.49 -4.05
C CYS A 56 1.13 -0.94 -2.84
N GLU A 57 1.38 0.34 -2.51
CA GLU A 57 0.65 1.06 -1.45
C GLU A 57 -0.71 1.55 -1.95
N GLU A 58 -1.68 1.62 -1.04
CA GLU A 58 -3.06 2.02 -1.33
C GLU A 58 -3.66 1.23 -2.52
N ALA A 59 -3.37 -0.07 -2.54
CA ALA A 59 -3.66 -0.95 -3.67
C ALA A 59 -5.13 -0.94 -4.12
N HIS A 60 -6.08 -0.64 -3.21
CA HIS A 60 -7.50 -0.50 -3.52
C HIS A 60 -7.80 0.63 -4.55
N ARG A 61 -6.89 1.59 -4.74
CA ARG A 61 -7.09 2.70 -5.68
C ARG A 61 -6.94 2.27 -7.14
N TYR A 62 -6.13 1.27 -7.44
CA TYR A 62 -5.86 0.81 -8.80
C TYR A 62 -6.21 -0.66 -9.04
N ALA A 63 -6.57 -1.38 -7.99
CA ALA A 63 -7.13 -2.72 -8.06
C ALA A 63 -8.43 -2.83 -7.24
N PRO A 64 -9.45 -1.99 -7.51
CA PRO A 64 -10.69 -1.99 -6.74
C PRO A 64 -11.50 -3.27 -6.96
N ALA A 65 -12.30 -3.63 -5.92
CA ALA A 65 -13.24 -4.74 -5.98
C ALA A 65 -14.39 -4.46 -6.94
N ASP A 66 -14.84 -3.20 -7.02
CA ASP A 66 -15.91 -2.79 -7.92
C ASP A 66 -15.40 -2.76 -9.37
N PRO A 67 -15.98 -3.56 -10.28
CA PRO A 67 -15.60 -3.57 -11.69
C PRO A 67 -15.81 -2.23 -12.40
N ALA A 68 -16.76 -1.41 -11.94
CA ALA A 68 -17.04 -0.10 -12.50
C ALA A 68 -15.97 0.94 -12.13
N LEU A 69 -15.16 0.64 -11.12
CA LEU A 69 -14.08 1.51 -10.66
C LEU A 69 -12.73 0.97 -11.12
N GLY A 70 -11.79 1.90 -11.29
CA GLY A 70 -10.41 1.56 -11.60
C GLY A 70 -10.14 1.46 -13.11
N PHE A 71 -8.97 0.94 -13.43
CA PHE A 71 -8.46 0.81 -14.78
C PHE A 71 -8.10 -0.66 -15.04
N GLU A 72 -8.88 -1.32 -15.87
CA GLU A 72 -8.76 -2.76 -16.07
C GLU A 72 -7.33 -3.23 -16.42
N PRO A 73 -6.56 -2.52 -17.29
CA PRO A 73 -5.19 -2.92 -17.58
C PRO A 73 -4.25 -2.91 -16.36
N ALA A 74 -4.51 -2.08 -15.34
CA ALA A 74 -3.73 -2.11 -14.09
C ALA A 74 -4.08 -3.34 -13.25
N LYS A 75 -5.38 -3.67 -13.16
CA LYS A 75 -5.86 -4.88 -12.45
C LYS A 75 -5.32 -6.15 -13.09
N GLU A 76 -5.39 -6.25 -14.42
CA GLU A 76 -4.85 -7.40 -15.16
C GLU A 76 -3.33 -7.54 -14.97
N ALA A 77 -2.58 -6.44 -15.03
CA ALA A 77 -1.14 -6.47 -14.83
C ALA A 77 -0.76 -6.92 -13.41
N LEU A 78 -1.46 -6.43 -12.39
CA LEU A 78 -1.26 -6.87 -11.00
C LEU A 78 -1.68 -8.32 -10.78
N ALA A 79 -2.81 -8.74 -11.32
CA ALA A 79 -3.28 -10.11 -11.24
C ALA A 79 -2.28 -11.09 -11.87
N ARG A 80 -1.69 -10.72 -13.02
CA ARG A 80 -0.65 -11.51 -13.68
C ARG A 80 0.60 -11.64 -12.82
N ILE A 81 1.05 -10.56 -12.18
CA ILE A 81 2.20 -10.61 -11.27
C ILE A 81 1.87 -11.53 -10.07
N ALA A 82 0.69 -11.41 -9.49
CA ALA A 82 0.26 -12.21 -8.36
C ALA A 82 0.23 -13.72 -8.68
N GLN A 83 -0.23 -14.08 -9.88
CA GLN A 83 -0.38 -15.49 -10.32
C GLN A 83 0.92 -16.11 -10.84
N GLU A 84 1.70 -15.35 -11.59
CA GLU A 84 2.83 -15.91 -12.36
C GLU A 84 4.19 -15.38 -11.90
N GLY A 85 4.26 -14.25 -11.21
CA GLY A 85 5.50 -13.55 -10.89
C GLY A 85 6.51 -14.42 -10.16
N ARG A 86 6.05 -15.29 -9.26
CA ARG A 86 6.90 -16.21 -8.49
C ARG A 86 7.81 -17.07 -9.38
N LYS A 87 7.33 -17.47 -10.56
CA LYS A 87 8.11 -18.29 -11.51
C LYS A 87 9.35 -17.56 -12.04
N TYR A 88 9.32 -16.24 -12.03
CA TYR A 88 10.34 -15.35 -12.58
C TYR A 88 11.04 -14.51 -11.52
N GLY A 89 10.92 -14.91 -10.24
CA GLY A 89 11.54 -14.19 -9.13
C GLY A 89 10.92 -12.82 -8.82
N LEU A 90 9.69 -12.59 -9.27
CA LEU A 90 8.92 -11.39 -8.98
C LEU A 90 7.85 -11.69 -7.92
N SER A 91 7.91 -10.98 -6.79
CA SER A 91 6.92 -11.05 -5.72
C SER A 91 6.13 -9.74 -5.64
N LEU A 92 4.88 -9.84 -5.22
CA LEU A 92 3.96 -8.72 -5.03
C LEU A 92 3.69 -8.53 -3.54
N CYS A 93 3.81 -7.30 -3.06
CA CYS A 93 3.37 -6.87 -1.73
C CYS A 93 2.27 -5.82 -1.88
N LEU A 94 1.07 -6.15 -1.44
CA LEU A 94 -0.06 -5.24 -1.44
C LEU A 94 -0.19 -4.61 -0.06
N VAL A 95 -0.31 -3.29 -0.01
CA VAL A 95 -0.58 -2.53 1.21
C VAL A 95 -1.87 -1.78 1.02
N SER A 96 -2.83 -1.98 1.92
CA SER A 96 -4.13 -1.30 1.88
C SER A 96 -4.68 -1.10 3.27
N GLN A 97 -5.31 0.04 3.49
CA GLN A 97 -6.10 0.31 4.69
C GLN A 97 -7.53 -0.22 4.57
N ARG A 98 -7.94 -0.64 3.37
CA ARG A 98 -9.31 -1.07 3.03
C ARG A 98 -9.29 -2.38 2.23
N PRO A 99 -9.02 -3.51 2.87
CA PRO A 99 -8.98 -4.79 2.17
C PRO A 99 -10.31 -5.16 1.51
N SER A 100 -11.43 -4.71 2.05
CA SER A 100 -12.75 -4.94 1.43
C SER A 100 -12.99 -4.21 0.11
N GLU A 101 -12.17 -3.21 -0.20
CA GLU A 101 -12.20 -2.49 -1.48
C GLU A 101 -11.22 -3.06 -2.51
N LEU A 102 -10.40 -4.06 -2.15
CA LEU A 102 -9.47 -4.73 -3.07
C LEU A 102 -10.15 -5.84 -3.85
N ALA A 103 -9.74 -6.02 -5.10
CA ALA A 103 -10.22 -7.09 -5.96
C ALA A 103 -9.96 -8.47 -5.34
N PRO A 104 -11.00 -9.30 -5.11
CA PRO A 104 -10.85 -10.60 -4.46
C PRO A 104 -9.93 -11.55 -5.23
N SER A 105 -9.89 -11.44 -6.57
CA SER A 105 -9.04 -12.25 -7.43
C SER A 105 -7.54 -12.01 -7.19
N ILE A 106 -7.15 -10.84 -6.74
CA ILE A 106 -5.76 -10.49 -6.41
C ILE A 106 -5.47 -10.87 -4.95
N LEU A 107 -6.40 -10.58 -4.03
CA LEU A 107 -6.25 -10.95 -2.62
C LEU A 107 -6.08 -12.45 -2.40
N SER A 108 -6.84 -13.26 -3.13
CA SER A 108 -6.76 -14.73 -3.04
C SER A 108 -5.40 -15.32 -3.49
N GLN A 109 -4.57 -14.53 -4.17
CA GLN A 109 -3.20 -14.93 -4.55
C GLN A 109 -2.16 -14.53 -3.50
N CYS A 110 -2.56 -13.77 -2.48
CA CYS A 110 -1.67 -13.42 -1.37
C CYS A 110 -1.54 -14.61 -0.42
N ASN A 111 -0.38 -15.23 -0.39
CA ASN A 111 -0.11 -16.41 0.43
C ASN A 111 0.35 -16.10 1.85
N THR A 112 0.65 -14.84 2.17
CA THR A 112 1.00 -14.38 3.52
C THR A 112 0.36 -13.03 3.77
N THR A 113 -0.32 -12.89 4.90
CA THR A 113 -1.04 -11.67 5.28
C THR A 113 -0.57 -11.16 6.63
N PHE A 114 -0.26 -9.87 6.70
CA PHE A 114 -0.01 -9.11 7.91
C PHE A 114 -1.24 -8.24 8.19
N ALA A 115 -2.06 -8.64 9.13
CA ALA A 115 -3.27 -7.92 9.51
C ALA A 115 -3.00 -7.05 10.74
N PHE A 116 -2.96 -5.72 10.54
CA PHE A 116 -2.85 -4.73 11.61
C PHE A 116 -4.20 -4.44 12.23
N ARG A 117 -4.24 -3.54 13.24
CA ARG A 117 -5.49 -3.16 13.91
C ARG A 117 -6.56 -2.75 12.91
N MET A 118 -7.72 -3.37 13.01
CA MET A 118 -8.82 -3.23 12.08
C MET A 118 -10.15 -3.24 12.83
N THR A 119 -10.91 -2.14 12.76
CA THR A 119 -12.19 -1.98 13.45
C THR A 119 -13.42 -2.22 12.57
N SER A 120 -13.25 -2.13 11.26
CA SER A 120 -14.33 -2.39 10.29
C SER A 120 -14.64 -3.89 10.22
N LEU A 121 -15.87 -4.28 10.51
CA LEU A 121 -16.32 -5.67 10.43
C LEU A 121 -16.17 -6.23 9.01
N ARG A 122 -16.51 -5.44 8.01
CA ARG A 122 -16.40 -5.84 6.60
C ARG A 122 -14.95 -6.18 6.21
N ASP A 123 -13.99 -5.37 6.68
CA ASP A 123 -12.58 -5.61 6.41
C ASP A 123 -12.07 -6.85 7.15
N GLN A 124 -12.51 -7.06 8.38
CA GLN A 124 -12.20 -8.26 9.17
C GLN A 124 -12.73 -9.53 8.48
N GLU A 125 -13.94 -9.49 7.94
CA GLU A 125 -14.54 -10.62 7.20
C GLU A 125 -13.71 -10.99 5.98
N ILE A 126 -13.20 -10.01 5.24
CA ILE A 126 -12.30 -10.26 4.09
C ILE A 126 -11.01 -10.96 4.55
N VAL A 127 -10.39 -10.46 5.62
CA VAL A 127 -9.15 -11.07 6.15
C VAL A 127 -9.42 -12.50 6.64
N ARG A 128 -10.55 -12.74 7.30
CA ARG A 128 -10.97 -14.10 7.69
C ARG A 128 -11.18 -15.01 6.48
N GLY A 129 -11.82 -14.51 5.43
CA GLY A 129 -12.12 -15.26 4.22
C GLY A 129 -10.89 -15.73 3.41
N ILE A 130 -9.77 -15.02 3.52
CA ILE A 130 -8.50 -15.40 2.88
C ILE A 130 -7.57 -16.21 3.80
N THR A 131 -8.00 -16.47 5.04
CA THR A 131 -7.19 -17.13 6.06
C THR A 131 -7.71 -18.55 6.29
N ALA A 132 -6.81 -19.50 6.48
CA ALA A 132 -7.18 -20.88 6.81
C ALA A 132 -7.87 -20.98 8.18
N ASP A 133 -8.79 -21.93 8.32
CA ASP A 133 -9.68 -22.13 9.48
C ASP A 133 -8.98 -22.10 10.86
N GLY A 134 -7.73 -22.52 10.94
CA GLY A 134 -6.98 -22.58 12.20
C GLY A 134 -6.62 -21.24 12.86
N ALA A 135 -6.86 -20.12 12.18
CA ALA A 135 -6.48 -18.78 12.66
C ALA A 135 -7.66 -17.93 13.17
N TYR A 136 -8.90 -18.40 13.07
CA TYR A 136 -10.08 -17.58 13.36
C TYR A 136 -10.10 -17.00 14.78
N GLY A 137 -9.76 -17.77 15.80
CA GLY A 137 -9.72 -17.28 17.18
C GLY A 137 -8.68 -16.17 17.40
N LEU A 138 -7.59 -16.17 16.64
CA LEU A 138 -6.57 -15.12 16.72
C LEU A 138 -7.05 -13.84 16.02
N LEU A 139 -7.79 -13.95 14.93
CA LEU A 139 -8.33 -12.81 14.18
C LEU A 139 -9.41 -12.02 14.95
N ASP A 140 -10.00 -12.59 16.01
CA ASP A 140 -10.93 -11.87 16.89
C ASP A 140 -10.24 -10.74 17.67
N PHE A 141 -8.93 -10.79 17.81
CA PHE A 141 -8.15 -9.74 18.45
C PHE A 141 -7.79 -8.56 17.53
N LEU A 142 -8.10 -8.60 16.22
CA LEU A 142 -7.79 -7.52 15.28
C LEU A 142 -8.22 -6.12 15.76
N PRO A 143 -9.42 -5.90 16.35
CA PRO A 143 -9.83 -4.59 16.82
C PRO A 143 -9.01 -4.07 18.01
N SER A 144 -8.43 -4.98 18.80
CA SER A 144 -7.72 -4.69 20.06
C SER A 144 -6.20 -4.63 19.92
N LEU A 145 -5.65 -4.82 18.71
CA LEU A 145 -4.22 -4.72 18.48
C LEU A 145 -3.70 -3.32 18.80
N GLY A 146 -2.53 -3.26 19.40
CA GLY A 146 -1.78 -2.03 19.66
C GLY A 146 -1.12 -1.46 18.40
N ASP A 147 -0.41 -0.33 18.60
CA ASP A 147 0.43 0.23 17.55
C ASP A 147 1.62 -0.70 17.25
N ALA A 148 1.97 -0.83 15.98
CA ALA A 148 3.01 -1.73 15.49
C ALA A 148 2.77 -3.22 15.78
N GLU A 149 1.56 -3.63 16.13
CA GLU A 149 1.18 -5.03 16.29
C GLU A 149 0.41 -5.52 15.07
N ALA A 150 0.68 -6.76 14.67
CA ALA A 150 -0.04 -7.44 13.60
C ALA A 150 -0.28 -8.91 13.93
N ILE A 151 -1.31 -9.48 13.32
CA ILE A 151 -1.50 -10.92 13.22
C ILE A 151 -0.97 -11.34 11.86
N VAL A 152 -0.07 -12.31 11.85
CA VAL A 152 0.53 -12.86 10.63
C VAL A 152 -0.02 -14.26 10.38
N VAL A 153 -0.49 -14.48 9.17
CA VAL A 153 -1.08 -15.74 8.72
C VAL A 153 -0.59 -16.09 7.33
N GLY A 154 -0.59 -17.38 7.00
CA GLY A 154 -0.25 -17.89 5.67
C GLY A 154 1.09 -18.60 5.58
N GLU A 155 1.56 -18.83 4.35
CA GLU A 155 2.72 -19.69 4.08
C GLU A 155 4.05 -19.15 4.63
N GLY A 156 4.15 -17.84 4.87
CA GLY A 156 5.36 -17.20 5.40
C GLY A 156 5.63 -17.49 6.86
N VAL A 157 4.68 -18.11 7.58
CA VAL A 157 4.80 -18.48 9.01
C VAL A 157 4.34 -19.91 9.22
N SER A 158 5.01 -20.64 10.13
CA SER A 158 4.64 -22.03 10.43
C SER A 158 3.29 -22.15 11.14
N LEU A 159 2.90 -21.13 11.89
CA LEU A 159 1.63 -21.04 12.61
C LEU A 159 1.19 -19.57 12.62
N PRO A 160 -0.14 -19.33 12.63
CA PRO A 160 -0.67 -17.99 12.88
C PRO A 160 -0.13 -17.42 14.18
N LEU A 161 0.39 -16.19 14.15
CA LEU A 161 1.00 -15.58 15.34
C LEU A 161 0.75 -14.07 15.39
N ARG A 162 0.74 -13.53 16.59
CA ARG A 162 0.78 -12.10 16.85
C ARG A 162 2.23 -11.64 16.93
N VAL A 163 2.58 -10.61 16.19
CA VAL A 163 3.90 -9.97 16.16
C VAL A 163 3.81 -8.53 16.60
N CYS A 164 4.88 -8.06 17.23
CA CYS A 164 5.08 -6.65 17.51
C CYS A 164 6.35 -6.20 16.77
N PHE A 165 6.22 -5.19 15.93
CA PHE A 165 7.36 -4.65 15.19
C PHE A 165 8.14 -3.66 16.06
N ASP A 166 9.45 -3.75 16.01
CA ASP A 166 10.33 -2.78 16.64
C ASP A 166 10.18 -1.40 16.01
N ARG A 167 10.25 -0.36 16.84
CA ARG A 167 10.29 1.01 16.33
C ARG A 167 11.59 1.26 15.59
N LEU A 168 11.48 1.82 14.41
CA LEU A 168 12.66 2.29 13.69
C LEU A 168 13.42 3.37 14.50
N PRO A 169 14.75 3.37 14.45
CA PRO A 169 15.55 4.47 14.99
C PRO A 169 15.09 5.82 14.43
N PRO A 170 15.18 6.93 15.19
CA PRO A 170 14.66 8.23 14.78
C PRO A 170 15.18 8.73 13.41
N ASP A 171 16.41 8.37 13.06
CA ASP A 171 17.06 8.69 11.79
C ASP A 171 16.49 7.92 10.58
N ARG A 172 15.79 6.83 10.85
CA ARG A 172 15.16 5.97 9.82
C ARG A 172 13.63 6.04 9.82
N GLN A 173 13.04 6.83 10.71
CA GLN A 173 11.59 7.00 10.73
C GLN A 173 11.14 7.85 9.54
N PRO A 174 10.02 7.49 8.88
CA PRO A 174 9.47 8.31 7.83
C PRO A 174 9.07 9.67 8.39
N HIS A 175 9.54 10.74 7.76
CA HIS A 175 9.14 12.10 8.12
C HIS A 175 7.84 12.44 7.41
N SER A 176 6.76 12.59 8.19
CA SER A 176 5.51 13.13 7.66
C SER A 176 5.63 14.66 7.54
N THR A 177 5.39 15.19 6.35
CA THR A 177 5.21 16.64 6.13
C THR A 177 3.80 17.11 6.50
N THR A 178 2.95 16.20 6.98
CA THR A 178 1.60 16.53 7.44
C THR A 178 1.69 17.46 8.63
N ALA A 179 1.03 18.62 8.52
CA ALA A 179 0.97 19.59 9.60
C ALA A 179 0.41 18.91 10.86
N ARG A 180 1.15 19.01 11.97
CA ARG A 180 0.68 18.49 13.25
C ARG A 180 -0.35 19.45 13.79
N PHE A 181 -1.63 19.16 13.57
CA PHE A 181 -2.76 20.01 13.97
C PHE A 181 -2.61 20.57 15.39
N SER A 182 -2.28 19.70 16.36
CA SER A 182 -2.13 20.12 17.76
C SER A 182 -0.98 21.10 18.01
N GLN A 183 0.08 21.06 17.19
CA GLN A 183 1.18 22.02 17.29
C GLN A 183 0.83 23.33 16.58
N SER A 184 0.25 23.24 15.38
CA SER A 184 -0.20 24.41 14.62
C SER A 184 -1.33 25.15 15.33
N TRP A 185 -2.22 24.44 16.02
CA TRP A 185 -3.29 25.03 16.81
C TRP A 185 -2.78 25.85 18.01
N ARG A 186 -1.66 25.43 18.61
CA ARG A 186 -1.05 26.15 19.74
C ARG A 186 -0.18 27.33 19.30
N GLN A 187 0.18 27.42 18.03
CA GLN A 187 0.90 28.56 17.47
C GLN A 187 -0.11 29.65 17.13
N GLU A 188 -0.20 30.64 17.96
CA GLU A 188 -1.13 31.79 17.91
C GLU A 188 -0.84 32.79 16.78
N SER A 189 -0.27 32.41 15.66
CA SER A 189 0.01 33.42 14.65
C SER A 189 -0.01 32.90 13.22
N LEU A 190 -1.18 32.68 12.72
CA LEU A 190 -1.39 32.99 11.29
C LEU A 190 -2.02 34.38 11.25
N ASP A 191 -1.25 35.37 10.87
CA ASP A 191 -1.73 36.72 10.61
C ASP A 191 -2.95 36.63 9.68
N ARG A 192 -4.01 37.31 10.02
CA ARG A 192 -5.23 37.39 9.19
C ARG A 192 -4.92 37.75 7.74
N THR A 193 -3.90 38.53 7.52
CA THR A 193 -3.37 38.95 6.23
C THR A 193 -2.89 37.75 5.40
N PHE A 194 -2.18 36.79 6.03
CA PHE A 194 -1.74 35.58 5.32
C PHE A 194 -2.91 34.74 4.82
N VAL A 195 -3.95 34.55 5.64
CA VAL A 195 -5.12 33.73 5.27
C VAL A 195 -5.93 34.42 4.15
N VAL A 196 -6.16 35.72 4.24
CA VAL A 196 -7.00 36.45 3.29
C VAL A 196 -6.27 36.72 1.96
N GLU A 197 -5.03 37.11 2.02
CA GLU A 197 -4.26 37.47 0.80
C GLU A 197 -3.65 36.24 0.12
N VAL A 198 -2.91 35.42 0.85
CA VAL A 198 -2.18 34.29 0.20
C VAL A 198 -3.13 33.16 -0.16
N VAL A 199 -4.00 32.73 0.76
CA VAL A 199 -4.94 31.63 0.47
C VAL A 199 -6.00 32.08 -0.51
N GLY A 200 -6.49 33.32 -0.42
CA GLY A 200 -7.45 33.89 -1.36
C GLY A 200 -6.88 34.07 -2.76
N GLU A 201 -5.60 34.38 -2.93
CA GLU A 201 -4.94 34.42 -4.25
C GLU A 201 -4.73 33.04 -4.83
N VAL A 202 -4.27 32.07 -4.05
CA VAL A 202 -4.11 30.68 -4.51
C VAL A 202 -5.46 30.11 -4.94
N TRP A 203 -6.51 30.33 -4.18
CA TRP A 203 -7.86 29.87 -4.52
C TRP A 203 -8.37 30.50 -5.83
N ARG A 204 -8.18 31.81 -6.03
CA ARG A 204 -8.55 32.51 -7.27
C ARG A 204 -7.77 32.02 -8.50
N ARG A 205 -6.52 31.61 -8.34
CA ARG A 205 -5.71 31.06 -9.44
C ARG A 205 -6.13 29.65 -9.86
N GLN A 206 -6.71 28.87 -8.94
CA GLN A 206 -7.22 27.52 -9.25
C GLN A 206 -8.58 27.51 -9.94
N GLN A 207 -9.28 28.64 -9.96
CA GLN A 207 -10.57 28.79 -10.65
C GLN A 207 -10.47 29.36 -12.08
N ARG A 208 -9.27 29.65 -12.55
CA ARG A 208 -8.99 30.07 -13.94
C ARG A 208 -8.34 28.90 -14.69
#